data_a42d85849fb225bf821198d593ce2acc
#
_entry.id   a42d85849fb225bf821198d593ce2acc
#
_cell.length_a   1.000
_cell.length_b   1.000
_cell.length_c   1.000
_cell.angle_alpha   90.00
_cell.angle_beta   90.00
_cell.angle_gamma   90.00
#
_symmetry.space_group_name_H-M   'P 1'
#
loop_
_entity.id
_entity.type
_entity.pdbx_description
1 polymer ?
#
loop_
_entity_poly.entity_id
_entity_poly.type
_entity_poly.pdbx_seq_one_letter_code
_entity_poly.pdbx_strand_id
1 'polypeptide(L)'
;MIRKLSITFITLGLLVVLWNGYQWWMQSHVVSYDPELQTELRQSSSVSKNPGDSSYTVDHVSAETYENGEGMGELTIPKLGKKYPVYYGSDPDTLEKGIGMYDTSFTTSPSEGGHTALAGHRETTFVGLDGLVEGDFIYLTENNIEYEYQINSIWVTDAEDTSVLVPKSSPTLTLTIRYPFDFTGSAPERFIVQADLVKQQEIK
;
A
#
# COMPACT_ATOMS: atom_id res chain seq x y z
N MET A 1 25.11 21.40 -42.34
CA MET A 1 23.75 21.32 -41.77
C MET A 1 23.50 19.97 -41.07
N ILE A 2 23.71 18.83 -41.69
CA ILE A 2 23.44 17.46 -41.18
C ILE A 2 24.11 17.21 -39.81
N ARG A 3 25.39 17.58 -39.65
CA ARG A 3 26.16 17.38 -38.41
C ARG A 3 25.58 18.14 -37.19
N LYS A 4 25.04 19.34 -37.39
CA LYS A 4 24.37 20.11 -36.33
C LYS A 4 23.01 19.46 -35.97
N LEU A 5 22.27 18.97 -36.97
CA LEU A 5 20.99 18.28 -36.77
C LEU A 5 21.17 16.95 -35.98
N SER A 6 22.21 16.16 -36.32
CA SER A 6 22.54 14.93 -35.59
C SER A 6 22.90 15.21 -34.12
N ILE A 7 23.66 16.26 -33.83
CA ILE A 7 24.01 16.63 -32.45
C ILE A 7 22.74 17.01 -31.68
N THR A 8 21.84 17.77 -32.29
CA THR A 8 20.55 18.15 -31.64
C THR A 8 19.70 16.94 -31.30
N PHE A 9 19.59 15.94 -32.19
CA PHE A 9 18.84 14.72 -31.91
C PHE A 9 19.50 13.86 -30.80
N ILE A 10 20.84 13.80 -30.78
CA ILE A 10 21.58 13.08 -29.73
C ILE A 10 21.35 13.75 -28.36
N THR A 11 21.46 15.08 -28.30
CA THR A 11 21.25 15.81 -27.03
C THR A 11 19.78 15.66 -26.53
N LEU A 12 18.81 15.76 -27.44
CA LEU A 12 17.40 15.57 -27.08
C LEU A 12 17.13 14.14 -26.56
N GLY A 13 17.68 13.12 -27.26
CA GLY A 13 17.57 11.73 -26.82
C GLY A 13 18.20 11.50 -25.44
N LEU A 14 19.36 12.10 -25.18
CA LEU A 14 20.04 12.02 -23.90
C LEU A 14 19.23 12.67 -22.78
N LEU A 15 18.60 13.82 -23.03
CA LEU A 15 17.73 14.50 -22.07
C LEU A 15 16.50 13.64 -21.71
N VAL A 16 15.89 12.98 -22.70
CA VAL A 16 14.75 12.07 -22.46
C VAL A 16 15.17 10.88 -21.61
N VAL A 17 16.34 10.28 -21.88
CA VAL A 17 16.85 9.15 -21.09
C VAL A 17 17.15 9.58 -19.66
N LEU A 18 17.79 10.74 -19.48
CA LEU A 18 18.10 11.27 -18.14
C LEU A 18 16.83 11.60 -17.35
N TRP A 19 15.83 12.18 -18.01
CA TRP A 19 14.53 12.47 -17.39
C TRP A 19 13.81 11.21 -16.94
N ASN A 20 13.70 10.22 -17.81
CA ASN A 20 13.07 8.94 -17.46
C ASN A 20 13.87 8.19 -16.37
N GLY A 21 15.21 8.22 -16.43
CA GLY A 21 16.07 7.65 -15.41
C GLY A 21 15.89 8.32 -14.04
N TYR A 22 15.73 9.64 -14.02
CA TYR A 22 15.48 10.41 -12.80
C TYR A 22 14.11 10.07 -12.20
N GLN A 23 13.06 10.00 -13.01
CA GLN A 23 11.72 9.61 -12.56
C GLN A 23 11.69 8.19 -11.97
N TRP A 24 12.32 7.24 -12.65
CA TRP A 24 12.44 5.88 -12.15
C TRP A 24 13.22 5.81 -10.83
N TRP A 25 14.31 6.58 -10.73
CA TRP A 25 15.12 6.65 -9.51
C TRP A 25 14.32 7.24 -8.33
N MET A 26 13.54 8.30 -8.54
CA MET A 26 12.66 8.86 -7.51
C MET A 26 11.63 7.83 -7.01
N GLN A 27 10.94 7.13 -7.90
CA GLN A 27 9.93 6.14 -7.54
C GLN A 27 10.52 4.95 -6.77
N SER A 28 11.75 4.56 -7.06
CA SER A 28 12.42 3.45 -6.36
C SER A 28 12.84 3.78 -4.92
N HIS A 29 12.85 5.07 -4.53
CA HIS A 29 13.22 5.52 -3.19
C HIS A 29 12.03 5.87 -2.29
N VAL A 30 10.81 5.70 -2.76
CA VAL A 30 9.58 5.95 -1.99
C VAL A 30 9.43 4.93 -0.85
N VAL A 31 9.97 3.74 -1.01
CA VAL A 31 9.88 2.65 -0.03
C VAL A 31 11.09 2.68 0.89
N SER A 32 10.86 2.83 2.20
CA SER A 32 11.90 2.69 3.21
C SER A 32 12.09 1.22 3.57
N TYR A 33 13.33 0.76 3.57
CA TYR A 33 13.70 -0.60 3.98
C TYR A 33 14.33 -0.58 5.37
N ASP A 34 13.70 -1.28 6.31
CA ASP A 34 14.18 -1.41 7.70
C ASP A 34 14.20 -2.90 8.09
N PRO A 35 15.38 -3.54 8.03
CA PRO A 35 15.51 -4.97 8.34
C PRO A 35 15.31 -5.28 9.84
N GLU A 36 15.41 -4.28 10.74
CA GLU A 36 15.23 -4.49 12.18
C GLU A 36 13.76 -4.72 12.53
N LEU A 37 12.82 -4.20 11.73
CA LEU A 37 11.38 -4.44 11.89
C LEU A 37 11.03 -5.93 11.92
N GLN A 38 11.74 -6.76 11.14
CA GLN A 38 11.53 -8.20 11.15
C GLN A 38 11.84 -8.84 12.51
N THR A 39 12.72 -8.23 13.28
CA THR A 39 13.18 -8.77 14.57
C THR A 39 12.32 -8.27 15.73
N GLU A 40 11.99 -6.99 15.74
CA GLU A 40 11.21 -6.37 16.83
C GLU A 40 9.77 -6.87 16.88
N LEU A 41 9.12 -6.99 15.73
CA LEU A 41 7.71 -7.42 15.66
C LEU A 41 7.54 -8.94 15.80
N ARG A 42 8.56 -9.75 15.52
CA ARG A 42 8.59 -11.17 15.93
C ARG A 42 8.60 -11.35 17.45
N GLN A 43 9.16 -10.41 18.19
CA GLN A 43 9.16 -10.45 19.66
C GLN A 43 7.83 -10.00 20.26
N SER A 44 7.17 -9.02 19.67
CA SER A 44 5.84 -8.53 20.14
C SER A 44 4.72 -9.51 19.85
N SER A 45 4.72 -10.16 18.69
CA SER A 45 3.68 -11.13 18.29
C SER A 45 3.72 -12.45 19.07
N SER A 46 4.83 -12.76 19.77
CA SER A 46 4.93 -13.96 20.62
C SER A 46 4.17 -13.83 21.96
N VAL A 47 3.69 -12.64 22.31
CA VAL A 47 3.05 -12.36 23.62
C VAL A 47 1.51 -12.37 23.56
N SER A 48 0.90 -12.23 22.38
CA SER A 48 -0.57 -12.20 22.26
C SER A 48 -1.12 -13.46 21.58
N LYS A 49 -1.21 -14.56 22.32
CA LYS A 49 -2.03 -15.73 21.95
C LYS A 49 -3.27 -15.74 22.81
N ASN A 50 -4.30 -14.97 22.43
CA ASN A 50 -5.70 -15.25 22.78
C ASN A 50 -6.62 -14.74 21.70
N PRO A 51 -7.10 -15.58 20.78
CA PRO A 51 -8.18 -15.23 19.87
C PRO A 51 -9.50 -15.46 20.63
N GLY A 52 -10.08 -14.42 21.22
CA GLY A 52 -11.34 -14.65 21.90
C GLY A 52 -12.03 -13.52 22.63
N ASP A 53 -11.58 -12.28 22.56
CA ASP A 53 -12.36 -11.19 23.14
C ASP A 53 -12.05 -9.85 22.46
N SER A 54 -12.54 -9.68 21.25
CA SER A 54 -12.36 -8.47 20.47
C SER A 54 -13.68 -7.72 20.30
N SER A 55 -14.15 -7.11 21.37
CA SER A 55 -15.07 -5.98 21.22
C SER A 55 -14.22 -4.71 21.06
N TYR A 56 -13.71 -4.46 19.85
CA TYR A 56 -13.09 -3.17 19.54
C TYR A 56 -14.19 -2.13 19.39
N THR A 57 -14.29 -1.21 20.34
CA THR A 57 -14.91 0.07 20.07
C THR A 57 -13.87 0.91 19.33
N VAL A 58 -14.07 1.11 18.02
CA VAL A 58 -13.34 2.15 17.31
C VAL A 58 -13.74 3.46 17.98
N ASP A 59 -12.83 4.05 18.74
CA ASP A 59 -13.00 5.43 19.14
C ASP A 59 -12.96 6.25 17.87
N HIS A 60 -14.12 6.68 17.39
CA HIS A 60 -14.26 7.51 16.21
C HIS A 60 -13.54 8.85 16.46
N VAL A 61 -12.27 8.87 16.09
CA VAL A 61 -11.55 10.13 15.88
C VAL A 61 -12.28 10.82 14.73
N SER A 62 -12.56 12.10 14.88
CA SER A 62 -13.29 12.90 13.87
C SER A 62 -12.77 12.58 12.48
N ALA A 63 -13.64 12.11 11.58
CA ALA A 63 -13.28 11.79 10.21
C ALA A 63 -12.58 13.00 9.60
N GLU A 64 -11.29 12.87 9.30
CA GLU A 64 -10.57 13.89 8.57
C GLU A 64 -10.96 13.78 7.09
N THR A 65 -11.18 14.93 6.47
CA THR A 65 -11.45 14.99 5.03
C THR A 65 -10.12 15.23 4.34
N TYR A 66 -9.61 14.22 3.65
CA TYR A 66 -8.38 14.30 2.87
C TYR A 66 -8.66 14.83 1.46
N GLU A 67 -7.71 15.60 0.92
CA GLU A 67 -7.69 15.96 -0.49
C GLU A 67 -6.94 14.90 -1.31
N ASN A 68 -7.30 14.77 -2.59
CA ASN A 68 -6.64 13.79 -3.48
C ASN A 68 -5.12 14.05 -3.56
N GLY A 69 -4.32 13.02 -3.32
CA GLY A 69 -2.85 13.09 -3.24
C GLY A 69 -2.29 13.64 -1.93
N GLU A 70 -3.12 13.86 -0.93
CA GLU A 70 -2.70 14.23 0.44
C GLU A 70 -2.17 13.00 1.20
N GLY A 71 -1.13 13.20 2.02
CA GLY A 71 -0.56 12.13 2.84
C GLY A 71 -1.47 11.77 3.99
N MET A 72 -1.80 10.49 4.14
CA MET A 72 -2.66 9.97 5.20
C MET A 72 -1.87 9.30 6.33
N GLY A 73 -0.74 8.66 6.01
CA GLY A 73 -0.01 7.87 6.99
C GLY A 73 1.05 6.96 6.38
N GLU A 74 1.32 5.86 7.05
CA GLU A 74 2.36 4.90 6.67
C GLU A 74 1.86 3.46 6.82
N LEU A 75 2.06 2.64 5.78
CA LEU A 75 1.84 1.21 5.82
C LEU A 75 3.17 0.50 6.10
N THR A 76 3.23 -0.33 7.14
CA THR A 76 4.39 -1.13 7.50
C THR A 76 4.10 -2.62 7.30
N ILE A 77 4.96 -3.31 6.56
CA ILE A 77 4.88 -4.76 6.36
C ILE A 77 6.17 -5.40 6.91
N PRO A 78 6.16 -5.85 8.17
CA PRO A 78 7.36 -6.30 8.87
C PRO A 78 8.05 -7.49 8.21
N LYS A 79 7.27 -8.43 7.68
CA LYS A 79 7.82 -9.60 6.99
C LYS A 79 8.70 -9.22 5.80
N LEU A 80 8.40 -8.11 5.16
CA LEU A 80 9.18 -7.56 4.04
C LEU A 80 10.26 -6.58 4.53
N GLY A 81 10.22 -6.14 5.79
CA GLY A 81 11.08 -5.08 6.32
C GLY A 81 10.84 -3.74 5.63
N LYS A 82 9.60 -3.43 5.24
CA LYS A 82 9.29 -2.29 4.38
C LYS A 82 8.23 -1.39 5.01
N LYS A 83 8.43 -0.09 4.78
CA LYS A 83 7.51 0.99 5.11
C LYS A 83 7.16 1.77 3.86
N TYR A 84 5.90 2.14 3.74
CA TYR A 84 5.34 2.77 2.56
C TYR A 84 4.50 3.99 2.95
N PRO A 85 4.76 5.18 2.40
CA PRO A 85 3.86 6.31 2.59
C PRO A 85 2.52 6.04 1.93
N VAL A 86 1.43 6.40 2.61
CA VAL A 86 0.05 6.23 2.15
C VAL A 86 -0.56 7.60 1.88
N TYR A 87 -1.22 7.72 0.74
CA TYR A 87 -1.88 8.94 0.25
C TYR A 87 -3.35 8.66 -0.04
N TYR A 88 -4.17 9.70 0.08
CA TYR A 88 -5.57 9.63 -0.32
C TYR A 88 -5.71 9.75 -1.84
N GLY A 89 -6.53 8.88 -2.45
CA GLY A 89 -6.69 8.77 -3.89
C GLY A 89 -5.86 7.64 -4.49
N SER A 90 -6.28 7.14 -5.65
CA SER A 90 -5.63 6.05 -6.38
C SER A 90 -5.41 6.38 -7.86
N ASP A 91 -5.36 7.68 -8.20
CA ASP A 91 -4.99 8.16 -9.51
C ASP A 91 -3.48 7.98 -9.79
N PRO A 92 -3.05 8.04 -11.06
CA PRO A 92 -1.64 7.81 -11.43
C PRO A 92 -0.66 8.72 -10.69
N ASP A 93 -0.97 10.01 -10.52
CA ASP A 93 -0.07 10.98 -9.88
C ASP A 93 0.10 10.68 -8.38
N THR A 94 -0.96 10.19 -7.73
CA THR A 94 -0.93 9.74 -6.33
C THR A 94 -0.11 8.46 -6.18
N LEU A 95 -0.32 7.48 -7.07
CA LEU A 95 0.40 6.20 -7.03
C LEU A 95 1.89 6.33 -7.37
N GLU A 96 2.32 7.40 -8.05
CA GLU A 96 3.74 7.72 -8.22
C GLU A 96 4.43 8.14 -6.91
N LYS A 97 3.67 8.67 -5.94
CA LYS A 97 4.18 9.10 -4.63
C LYS A 97 4.31 7.94 -3.64
N GLY A 98 3.49 6.89 -3.78
CA GLY A 98 3.47 5.76 -2.85
C GLY A 98 2.26 4.86 -3.01
N ILE A 99 1.70 4.42 -1.89
CA ILE A 99 0.46 3.68 -1.84
C ILE A 99 -0.70 4.67 -1.88
N GLY A 100 -1.71 4.40 -2.70
CA GLY A 100 -2.93 5.18 -2.79
C GLY A 100 -4.11 4.49 -2.12
N MET A 101 -4.89 5.20 -1.32
CA MET A 101 -6.16 4.71 -0.82
C MET A 101 -7.25 4.94 -1.86
N TYR A 102 -8.07 3.93 -2.12
CA TYR A 102 -9.24 4.09 -3.00
C TYR A 102 -10.24 5.07 -2.38
N ASP A 103 -10.61 6.09 -3.16
CA ASP A 103 -11.69 7.02 -2.86
C ASP A 103 -12.98 6.53 -3.52
N THR A 104 -13.76 5.74 -2.80
CA THR A 104 -15.05 5.21 -3.28
C THR A 104 -16.07 5.29 -2.17
N SER A 105 -17.37 5.18 -2.52
CA SER A 105 -18.45 5.10 -1.52
C SER A 105 -18.42 3.82 -0.65
N PHE A 106 -17.51 2.89 -0.93
CA PHE A 106 -17.37 1.61 -0.24
C PHE A 106 -16.12 1.53 0.64
N THR A 107 -15.25 2.55 0.55
CA THR A 107 -13.98 2.60 1.27
C THR A 107 -13.99 3.70 2.31
N THR A 108 -13.29 3.47 3.41
CA THR A 108 -13.18 4.39 4.55
C THR A 108 -11.72 4.45 5.00
N SER A 109 -11.35 5.53 5.68
CA SER A 109 -10.06 5.57 6.38
C SER A 109 -10.05 4.56 7.54
N PRO A 110 -8.85 4.17 8.04
CA PRO A 110 -8.74 3.31 9.22
C PRO A 110 -9.50 3.84 10.45
N SER A 111 -9.46 5.15 10.67
CA SER A 111 -10.10 5.83 11.81
C SER A 111 -11.63 5.81 11.75
N GLU A 112 -12.20 5.68 10.57
CA GLU A 112 -13.66 5.57 10.39
C GLU A 112 -14.16 4.13 10.59
N GLY A 113 -13.24 3.15 10.57
CA GLY A 113 -13.61 1.73 10.53
C GLY A 113 -14.21 1.31 9.18
N GLY A 114 -14.59 0.07 9.02
CA GLY A 114 -15.13 -0.43 7.75
C GLY A 114 -14.03 -0.90 6.80
N HIS A 115 -14.09 -0.54 5.52
CA HIS A 115 -13.21 -1.09 4.49
C HIS A 115 -12.14 -0.09 4.02
N THR A 116 -10.92 -0.23 4.50
CA THR A 116 -9.77 0.49 3.96
C THR A 116 -9.16 -0.31 2.80
N ALA A 117 -9.15 0.24 1.60
CA ALA A 117 -8.59 -0.42 0.43
C ALA A 117 -7.43 0.41 -0.16
N LEU A 118 -6.29 -0.24 -0.37
CA LEU A 118 -5.05 0.38 -0.80
C LEU A 118 -4.57 -0.21 -2.12
N ALA A 119 -4.09 0.63 -3.02
CA ALA A 119 -3.45 0.26 -4.28
C ALA A 119 -1.99 0.68 -4.31
N GLY A 120 -1.15 -0.09 -5.00
CA GLY A 120 0.24 0.26 -5.23
C GLY A 120 0.78 -0.34 -6.52
N HIS A 121 1.87 0.25 -7.02
CA HIS A 121 2.56 -0.27 -8.19
C HIS A 121 3.35 -1.55 -7.87
N ARG A 122 3.17 -2.59 -8.69
CA ARG A 122 3.85 -3.88 -8.53
C ARG A 122 5.37 -3.78 -8.75
N GLU A 123 5.80 -2.89 -9.65
CA GLU A 123 7.19 -2.76 -10.07
C GLU A 123 8.07 -1.97 -9.09
N THR A 124 7.45 -1.16 -8.23
CA THR A 124 8.17 -0.24 -7.33
C THR A 124 7.73 -0.39 -5.88
N THR A 125 6.46 -0.17 -5.60
CA THR A 125 5.93 -0.08 -4.24
C THR A 125 5.75 -1.47 -3.63
N PHE A 126 5.01 -2.36 -4.28
CA PHE A 126 4.60 -3.64 -3.71
C PHE A 126 5.46 -4.85 -4.16
N VAL A 127 6.74 -4.62 -4.41
CA VAL A 127 7.69 -5.71 -4.72
C VAL A 127 7.82 -6.66 -3.53
N GLY A 128 7.58 -7.97 -3.75
CA GLY A 128 7.73 -9.03 -2.76
C GLY A 128 6.48 -9.33 -1.93
N LEU A 129 5.32 -8.75 -2.27
CA LEU A 129 4.05 -9.07 -1.60
C LEU A 129 3.59 -10.52 -1.80
N ASP A 130 4.07 -11.19 -2.84
CA ASP A 130 3.89 -12.62 -3.07
C ASP A 130 4.52 -13.51 -1.98
N GLY A 131 5.40 -12.95 -1.17
CA GLY A 131 5.98 -13.61 0.01
C GLY A 131 5.08 -13.60 1.25
N LEU A 132 3.95 -12.87 1.24
CA LEU A 132 3.01 -12.85 2.36
C LEU A 132 2.20 -14.14 2.42
N VAL A 133 1.76 -14.50 3.62
CA VAL A 133 0.88 -15.63 3.88
C VAL A 133 -0.21 -15.24 4.89
N GLU A 134 -1.28 -16.00 4.94
CA GLU A 134 -2.30 -15.87 5.97
C GLU A 134 -1.68 -16.00 7.37
N GLY A 135 -2.09 -15.12 8.28
CA GLY A 135 -1.54 -15.00 9.64
C GLY A 135 -0.41 -13.97 9.77
N ASP A 136 0.18 -13.48 8.68
CA ASP A 136 1.14 -12.36 8.75
C ASP A 136 0.44 -11.05 9.16
N PHE A 137 1.22 -10.11 9.71
CA PHE A 137 0.72 -8.83 10.17
C PHE A 137 1.09 -7.69 9.24
N ILE A 138 0.17 -6.72 9.14
CA ILE A 138 0.33 -5.46 8.44
C ILE A 138 -0.08 -4.35 9.40
N TYR A 139 0.69 -3.27 9.46
CA TYR A 139 0.42 -2.13 10.31
C TYR A 139 0.14 -0.91 9.44
N LEU A 140 -0.92 -0.19 9.74
CA LEU A 140 -1.26 1.06 9.08
C LEU A 140 -1.35 2.16 10.15
N THR A 141 -0.53 3.19 10.00
CA THR A 141 -0.52 4.33 10.91
C THR A 141 -1.28 5.49 10.27
N GLU A 142 -2.24 6.05 10.99
CA GLU A 142 -2.97 7.27 10.65
C GLU A 142 -3.13 8.12 11.91
N ASN A 143 -2.82 9.42 11.85
CA ASN A 143 -3.02 10.38 12.96
C ASN A 143 -2.47 9.93 14.33
N ASN A 144 -1.24 9.40 14.34
CA ASN A 144 -0.58 8.84 15.54
C ASN A 144 -1.30 7.61 16.14
N ILE A 145 -2.20 7.00 15.40
CA ILE A 145 -2.82 5.74 15.76
C ILE A 145 -2.26 4.65 14.84
N GLU A 146 -1.79 3.57 15.42
CA GLU A 146 -1.36 2.38 14.70
C GLU A 146 -2.48 1.34 14.73
N TYR A 147 -2.86 0.88 13.56
CA TYR A 147 -3.84 -0.16 13.30
C TYR A 147 -3.10 -1.43 12.88
N GLU A 148 -3.18 -2.47 13.72
CA GLU A 148 -2.58 -3.78 13.47
C GLU A 148 -3.62 -4.68 12.80
N TYR A 149 -3.33 -5.11 11.58
CA TYR A 149 -4.18 -6.03 10.80
C TYR A 149 -3.50 -7.38 10.66
N GLN A 150 -4.25 -8.47 10.77
CA GLN A 150 -3.78 -9.82 10.49
C GLN A 150 -4.38 -10.34 9.19
N ILE A 151 -3.54 -10.82 8.29
CA ILE A 151 -3.95 -11.36 6.98
C ILE A 151 -4.82 -12.60 7.19
N ASN A 152 -6.04 -12.56 6.65
CA ASN A 152 -6.99 -13.66 6.69
C ASN A 152 -7.17 -14.35 5.34
N SER A 153 -6.88 -13.66 4.22
CA SER A 153 -7.08 -14.21 2.87
C SER A 153 -6.12 -13.59 1.86
N ILE A 154 -5.61 -14.44 0.95
CA ILE A 154 -4.81 -14.03 -0.20
C ILE A 154 -5.32 -14.78 -1.42
N TRP A 155 -5.64 -14.04 -2.50
CA TRP A 155 -6.12 -14.66 -3.74
C TRP A 155 -5.81 -13.82 -4.98
N VAL A 156 -6.00 -14.41 -6.14
CA VAL A 156 -5.95 -13.71 -7.44
C VAL A 156 -7.35 -13.69 -8.04
N THR A 157 -7.73 -12.55 -8.61
CA THR A 157 -9.03 -12.38 -9.27
C THR A 157 -8.90 -11.53 -10.52
N ASP A 158 -9.96 -11.46 -11.32
CA ASP A 158 -10.01 -10.62 -12.52
C ASP A 158 -9.89 -9.13 -12.17
N ALA A 159 -9.30 -8.34 -13.05
CA ALA A 159 -9.13 -6.90 -12.86
C ALA A 159 -10.47 -6.15 -12.73
N GLU A 160 -11.52 -6.69 -13.33
CA GLU A 160 -12.87 -6.13 -13.33
C GLU A 160 -13.77 -6.68 -12.19
N ASP A 161 -13.21 -7.50 -11.30
CA ASP A 161 -13.96 -8.06 -10.17
C ASP A 161 -14.31 -6.97 -9.15
N THR A 162 -15.56 -6.55 -9.18
CA THR A 162 -16.10 -5.52 -8.27
C THR A 162 -16.39 -6.04 -6.86
N SER A 163 -16.33 -7.34 -6.62
CA SER A 163 -16.59 -7.94 -5.30
C SER A 163 -15.48 -7.68 -4.28
N VAL A 164 -14.30 -7.26 -4.74
CA VAL A 164 -13.15 -6.90 -3.91
C VAL A 164 -13.42 -5.62 -3.12
N LEU A 165 -13.96 -4.60 -3.78
CA LEU A 165 -14.23 -3.28 -3.18
C LEU A 165 -15.71 -3.15 -2.82
N VAL A 166 -16.11 -3.78 -1.73
CA VAL A 166 -17.48 -3.73 -1.19
C VAL A 166 -17.47 -3.25 0.25
N PRO A 167 -18.57 -2.68 0.76
CA PRO A 167 -18.66 -2.31 2.17
C PRO A 167 -18.40 -3.52 3.08
N LYS A 168 -17.65 -3.32 4.16
CA LYS A 168 -17.40 -4.34 5.19
C LYS A 168 -18.09 -3.93 6.50
N SER A 169 -18.56 -4.92 7.23
CA SER A 169 -19.20 -4.70 8.53
C SER A 169 -18.21 -4.63 9.70
N SER A 170 -16.96 -4.97 9.45
CA SER A 170 -15.85 -4.90 10.41
C SER A 170 -14.65 -4.20 9.76
N PRO A 171 -13.79 -3.55 10.56
CA PRO A 171 -12.58 -2.92 10.05
C PRO A 171 -11.69 -3.91 9.31
N THR A 172 -11.57 -3.72 8.01
CA THR A 172 -10.87 -4.61 7.08
C THR A 172 -9.91 -3.80 6.21
N LEU A 173 -8.67 -4.27 6.08
CA LEU A 173 -7.68 -3.73 5.15
C LEU A 173 -7.57 -4.64 3.92
N THR A 174 -7.61 -4.05 2.73
CA THR A 174 -7.39 -4.78 1.47
C THR A 174 -6.27 -4.11 0.68
N LEU A 175 -5.24 -4.86 0.32
CA LEU A 175 -4.21 -4.43 -0.63
C LEU A 175 -4.52 -5.01 -1.99
N THR A 176 -4.47 -4.17 -3.04
CA THR A 176 -4.72 -4.59 -4.43
C THR A 176 -3.51 -4.27 -5.30
N ILE A 177 -3.04 -5.26 -6.03
CA ILE A 177 -1.86 -5.14 -6.88
C ILE A 177 -2.14 -5.76 -8.25
N ARG A 178 -1.60 -5.17 -9.29
CA ARG A 178 -1.65 -5.75 -10.64
C ARG A 178 -0.89 -7.08 -10.69
N TYR A 179 -1.50 -8.10 -11.28
CA TYR A 179 -0.94 -9.45 -11.40
C TYR A 179 -0.92 -9.89 -12.87
N PRO A 180 0.06 -10.68 -13.34
CA PRO A 180 1.21 -11.23 -12.59
C PRO A 180 2.30 -10.19 -12.28
N PHE A 181 3.13 -10.48 -11.28
CA PHE A 181 4.20 -9.57 -10.81
C PHE A 181 5.32 -9.38 -11.83
N ASP A 182 5.66 -10.42 -12.60
CA ASP A 182 6.81 -10.46 -13.52
C ASP A 182 6.47 -10.01 -14.96
N PHE A 183 5.27 -9.46 -15.17
CA PHE A 183 4.79 -9.16 -16.52
C PHE A 183 4.85 -7.67 -16.86
N THR A 184 5.59 -7.35 -17.94
CA THR A 184 5.62 -6.01 -18.54
C THR A 184 4.48 -5.90 -19.57
N GLY A 185 3.36 -5.24 -19.21
CA GLY A 185 2.23 -5.08 -20.11
C GLY A 185 0.88 -4.99 -19.38
N SER A 186 -0.21 -5.33 -20.09
CA SER A 186 -1.54 -5.36 -19.48
C SER A 186 -1.60 -6.45 -18.41
N ALA A 187 -2.06 -6.10 -17.21
CA ALA A 187 -2.28 -7.04 -16.12
C ALA A 187 -3.78 -7.32 -16.02
N PRO A 188 -4.26 -8.47 -16.53
CA PRO A 188 -5.68 -8.80 -16.56
C PRO A 188 -6.23 -9.17 -15.18
N GLU A 189 -5.34 -9.42 -14.21
CA GLU A 189 -5.69 -9.90 -12.88
C GLU A 189 -5.20 -8.95 -11.79
N ARG A 190 -5.72 -9.17 -10.58
CA ARG A 190 -5.31 -8.51 -9.34
C ARG A 190 -4.92 -9.56 -8.32
N PHE A 191 -3.78 -9.34 -7.67
CA PHE A 191 -3.39 -10.03 -6.45
C PHE A 191 -3.97 -9.25 -5.27
N ILE A 192 -4.73 -9.94 -4.44
CA ILE A 192 -5.46 -9.35 -3.32
C ILE A 192 -4.92 -9.93 -2.02
N VAL A 193 -4.65 -9.04 -1.07
CA VAL A 193 -4.36 -9.40 0.32
C VAL A 193 -5.41 -8.75 1.19
N GLN A 194 -6.17 -9.53 1.93
CA GLN A 194 -7.18 -9.04 2.87
C GLN A 194 -6.80 -9.38 4.30
N ALA A 195 -7.00 -8.42 5.21
CA ALA A 195 -6.63 -8.55 6.61
C ALA A 195 -7.69 -7.90 7.51
N ASP A 196 -7.94 -8.50 8.67
CA ASP A 196 -8.86 -7.98 9.68
C ASP A 196 -8.11 -7.20 10.75
N LEU A 197 -8.70 -6.12 11.25
CA LEU A 197 -8.14 -5.37 12.37
C LEU A 197 -8.14 -6.24 13.63
N VAL A 198 -6.97 -6.36 14.26
CA VAL A 198 -6.79 -7.14 15.48
C VAL A 198 -6.40 -6.29 16.69
N LYS A 199 -5.87 -5.08 16.44
CA LYS A 199 -5.48 -4.17 17.52
C LYS A 199 -5.39 -2.73 16.99
N GLN A 200 -5.68 -1.78 17.88
CA GLN A 200 -5.47 -0.35 17.66
C GLN A 200 -4.72 0.21 18.88
N GLN A 201 -3.74 1.08 18.65
CA GLN A 201 -2.98 1.72 19.73
C GLN A 201 -2.48 3.11 19.33
N GLU A 202 -2.46 4.04 20.27
CA GLU A 202 -1.83 5.35 20.09
C GLU A 202 -0.31 5.21 20.18
N ILE A 203 0.40 5.78 19.19
CA ILE A 203 1.86 5.85 19.17
C ILE A 203 2.31 7.23 19.69
N LYS A 204 3.28 7.21 20.59
CA LYS A 204 3.83 8.43 21.23
C LYS A 204 4.97 9.02 20.42
#